data_20628a65250dedae3d211819b8f3ba3a
#
_entry.id   20628a65250dedae3d211819b8f3ba3a
#
_cell.length_a   1.000
_cell.length_b   1.000
_cell.length_c   1.000
_cell.angle_alpha   90.00
_cell.angle_beta   90.00
_cell.angle_gamma   90.00
#
_symmetry.space_group_name_H-M   'P 1'
#
loop_
_entity.id
_entity.type
_entity.pdbx_description
1 polymer ?
#
loop_
_entity_poly.entity_id
_entity_poly.type
_entity_poly.pdbx_seq_one_letter_code
_entity_poly.pdbx_strand_id
1 'polypeptide(L)'
;MIPKDKEIVIIGCGIVGLALGRKFIIEGYKNIKLIEKETSVASHQSSRNSGVMHAGLYYEPNSLKAELSREGIVLMKDYCTKNCIEWEECGKIVAAKDKNEINRLENLFARGKRNNLKGLRLLNGKEINFYEPYLDGKAGIYVPEESIVSYFDV
;
A
#
# COMPACT_ATOMS: atom_id res chain seq x y z
N MET A 1 0.28 28.00 9.71
CA MET A 1 -0.94 27.52 9.00
C MET A 1 -1.14 28.40 7.77
N ILE A 2 -1.43 27.83 6.58
CA ILE A 2 -1.71 28.60 5.36
C ILE A 2 -3.07 29.28 5.52
N PRO A 3 -3.23 30.59 5.23
CA PRO A 3 -4.54 31.24 5.26
C PRO A 3 -5.52 30.59 4.27
N LYS A 4 -6.80 30.44 4.66
CA LYS A 4 -7.81 29.70 3.90
C LYS A 4 -8.24 30.37 2.58
N ASP A 5 -7.99 31.66 2.44
CA ASP A 5 -8.27 32.47 1.26
C ASP A 5 -7.15 32.45 0.20
N LYS A 6 -6.00 31.88 0.55
CA LYS A 6 -4.87 31.81 -0.38
C LYS A 6 -5.12 30.78 -1.48
N GLU A 7 -4.64 31.12 -2.67
CA GLU A 7 -4.62 30.18 -3.79
C GLU A 7 -3.54 29.12 -3.54
N ILE A 8 -3.92 27.86 -3.71
CA ILE A 8 -3.04 26.68 -3.63
C ILE A 8 -3.00 26.05 -5.02
N VAL A 9 -1.81 25.92 -5.57
CA VAL A 9 -1.59 25.24 -6.85
C VAL A 9 -0.88 23.92 -6.58
N ILE A 10 -1.47 22.81 -7.04
CA ILE A 10 -0.91 21.47 -6.96
C ILE A 10 -0.49 21.04 -8.35
N ILE A 11 0.78 20.72 -8.54
CA ILE A 11 1.34 20.30 -9.83
C ILE A 11 1.40 18.76 -9.83
N GLY A 12 0.68 18.15 -10.79
CA GLY A 12 0.52 16.71 -10.96
C GLY A 12 -0.76 16.18 -10.34
N CYS A 13 -1.59 15.56 -11.18
CA CYS A 13 -2.86 14.92 -10.80
C CYS A 13 -2.73 13.40 -10.72
N GLY A 14 -1.61 12.89 -10.21
CA GLY A 14 -1.51 11.51 -9.71
C GLY A 14 -2.22 11.39 -8.36
N ILE A 15 -2.30 10.17 -7.81
CA ILE A 15 -3.02 9.86 -6.57
C ILE A 15 -2.62 10.77 -5.40
N VAL A 16 -1.33 11.14 -5.29
CA VAL A 16 -0.84 12.02 -4.22
C VAL A 16 -1.38 13.44 -4.38
N GLY A 17 -1.33 14.00 -5.60
CA GLY A 17 -1.84 15.36 -5.86
C GLY A 17 -3.35 15.44 -5.68
N LEU A 18 -4.09 14.43 -6.14
CA LEU A 18 -5.54 14.34 -5.96
C LEU A 18 -5.93 14.21 -4.48
N ALA A 19 -5.26 13.32 -3.73
CA ALA A 19 -5.49 13.15 -2.29
C ALA A 19 -5.18 14.43 -1.51
N LEU A 20 -4.10 15.15 -1.87
CA LEU A 20 -3.74 16.42 -1.25
C LEU A 20 -4.79 17.49 -1.54
N GLY A 21 -5.22 17.63 -2.79
CA GLY A 21 -6.27 18.56 -3.18
C GLY A 21 -7.58 18.29 -2.43
N ARG A 22 -7.99 17.02 -2.38
CA ARG A 22 -9.15 16.58 -1.60
C ARG A 22 -9.01 16.94 -0.10
N LYS A 23 -7.85 16.71 0.48
CA LYS A 23 -7.59 17.04 1.89
C LYS A 23 -7.74 18.54 2.15
N PHE A 24 -7.19 19.40 1.29
CA PHE A 24 -7.36 20.85 1.40
C PHE A 24 -8.82 21.29 1.32
N ILE A 25 -9.61 20.70 0.40
CA ILE A 25 -11.05 20.97 0.29
C ILE A 25 -11.79 20.63 1.59
N ILE A 26 -11.53 19.43 2.15
CA ILE A 26 -12.13 18.97 3.41
C ILE A 26 -11.75 19.91 4.56
N GLU A 27 -10.55 20.46 4.56
CA GLU A 27 -10.10 21.43 5.55
C GLU A 27 -10.62 22.87 5.33
N GLY A 28 -11.44 23.08 4.30
CA GLY A 28 -12.12 24.34 4.04
C GLY A 28 -11.32 25.37 3.25
N TYR A 29 -10.27 24.96 2.53
CA TYR A 29 -9.61 25.80 1.52
C TYR A 29 -10.50 25.87 0.27
N LYS A 30 -10.68 27.08 -0.29
CA LYS A 30 -11.62 27.30 -1.40
C LYS A 30 -10.94 27.50 -2.75
N ASN A 31 -9.68 27.95 -2.75
CA ASN A 31 -8.96 28.32 -3.97
C ASN A 31 -7.88 27.27 -4.26
N ILE A 32 -8.27 26.14 -4.80
CA ILE A 32 -7.35 25.04 -5.13
C ILE A 32 -7.36 24.82 -6.64
N LYS A 33 -6.18 24.84 -7.24
CA LYS A 33 -5.95 24.50 -8.66
C LYS A 33 -5.05 23.29 -8.77
N LEU A 34 -5.45 22.32 -9.56
CA LEU A 34 -4.62 21.18 -9.94
C LEU A 34 -4.18 21.36 -11.40
N ILE A 35 -2.89 21.19 -11.66
CA ILE A 35 -2.30 21.31 -12.99
C ILE A 35 -1.72 19.97 -13.37
N GLU A 36 -2.15 19.41 -14.50
CA GLU A 36 -1.67 18.16 -15.06
C GLU A 36 -1.13 18.40 -16.47
N LYS A 37 -0.01 17.77 -16.82
CA LYS A 37 0.58 17.85 -18.16
C LYS A 37 -0.13 16.95 -19.19
N GLU A 38 -0.75 15.89 -18.71
CA GLU A 38 -1.48 14.94 -19.55
C GLU A 38 -2.94 15.36 -19.72
N THR A 39 -3.62 14.76 -20.69
CA THR A 39 -5.03 15.01 -20.95
C THR A 39 -5.98 14.37 -19.94
N SER A 40 -5.46 13.42 -19.14
CA SER A 40 -6.21 12.70 -18.11
C SER A 40 -5.43 12.64 -16.80
N VAL A 41 -6.14 12.62 -15.68
CA VAL A 41 -5.55 12.41 -14.36
C VAL A 41 -4.98 10.98 -14.24
N ALA A 42 -4.06 10.77 -13.32
CA ALA A 42 -3.47 9.48 -12.96
C ALA A 42 -2.84 8.68 -14.13
N SER A 43 -2.51 9.30 -15.26
CA SER A 43 -2.06 8.64 -16.50
C SER A 43 -0.72 7.88 -16.39
N HIS A 44 0.01 8.03 -15.29
CA HIS A 44 1.32 7.42 -15.06
C HIS A 44 1.29 6.34 -13.97
N GLN A 45 2.18 6.42 -12.98
CA GLN A 45 2.38 5.39 -11.95
C GLN A 45 1.12 5.09 -11.12
N SER A 46 0.23 6.08 -10.95
CA SER A 46 -0.98 5.91 -10.14
C SER A 46 -1.96 4.89 -10.70
N SER A 47 -2.05 4.76 -12.02
CA SER A 47 -2.90 3.75 -12.69
C SER A 47 -2.10 2.58 -13.30
N ARG A 48 -0.76 2.64 -13.27
CA ARG A 48 0.13 1.63 -13.88
C ARG A 48 0.98 0.94 -12.82
N ASN A 49 0.34 0.29 -11.88
CA ASN A 49 0.98 -0.43 -10.79
C ASN A 49 0.25 -1.76 -10.53
N SER A 50 0.71 -2.55 -9.56
CA SER A 50 0.14 -3.86 -9.24
C SER A 50 -1.14 -3.82 -8.41
N GLY A 51 -1.62 -2.64 -8.03
CA GLY A 51 -2.82 -2.50 -7.20
C GLY A 51 -2.64 -2.90 -5.73
N VAL A 52 -1.44 -3.21 -5.29
CA VAL A 52 -1.21 -3.71 -3.93
C VAL A 52 -1.19 -2.58 -2.91
N MET A 53 -2.04 -2.69 -1.91
CA MET A 53 -2.00 -1.90 -0.68
C MET A 53 -1.03 -2.58 0.30
N HIS A 54 0.20 -2.06 0.39
CA HIS A 54 1.26 -2.67 1.18
C HIS A 54 1.11 -2.46 2.69
N ALA A 55 1.17 -3.56 3.46
CA ALA A 55 1.11 -3.53 4.92
C ALA A 55 2.41 -3.06 5.60
N GLY A 56 3.51 -2.89 4.87
CA GLY A 56 4.77 -2.36 5.41
C GLY A 56 5.82 -3.41 5.81
N LEU A 57 5.73 -4.65 5.30
CA LEU A 57 6.65 -5.75 5.60
C LEU A 57 8.12 -5.40 5.38
N TYR A 58 8.43 -4.74 4.25
CA TYR A 58 9.79 -4.50 3.78
C TYR A 58 10.48 -3.28 4.40
N TYR A 59 9.73 -2.39 5.05
CA TYR A 59 10.28 -1.12 5.51
C TYR A 59 11.04 -1.27 6.82
N GLU A 60 12.09 -0.43 6.98
CA GLU A 60 12.88 -0.43 8.21
C GLU A 60 12.00 0.00 9.38
N PRO A 61 12.01 -0.77 10.50
CA PRO A 61 11.22 -0.44 11.68
C PRO A 61 11.53 0.95 12.22
N ASN A 62 10.52 1.64 12.72
CA ASN A 62 10.58 3.02 13.22
C ASN A 62 10.91 4.07 12.13
N SER A 63 10.93 3.70 10.86
CA SER A 63 11.01 4.67 9.77
C SER A 63 9.64 5.30 9.51
N LEU A 64 9.63 6.57 9.08
CA LEU A 64 8.42 7.25 8.64
C LEU A 64 7.68 6.45 7.55
N LYS A 65 8.43 5.74 6.70
CA LYS A 65 7.86 4.90 5.63
C LYS A 65 7.10 3.69 6.19
N ALA A 66 7.61 3.05 7.25
CA ALA A 66 6.92 1.96 7.93
C ALA A 66 5.65 2.45 8.63
N GLU A 67 5.74 3.56 9.35
CA GLU A 67 4.64 4.19 10.07
C GLU A 67 3.51 4.60 9.12
N LEU A 68 3.83 5.42 8.10
CA LEU A 68 2.85 5.91 7.13
C LEU A 68 2.24 4.77 6.28
N SER A 69 2.98 3.70 6.01
CA SER A 69 2.44 2.54 5.31
C SER A 69 1.39 1.82 6.16
N ARG A 70 1.64 1.66 7.46
CA ARG A 70 0.69 1.04 8.41
C ARG A 70 -0.59 1.86 8.56
N GLU A 71 -0.45 3.16 8.70
CA GLU A 71 -1.59 4.08 8.77
C GLU A 71 -2.32 4.14 7.41
N GLY A 72 -1.57 4.25 6.33
CA GLY A 72 -2.09 4.39 4.97
C GLY A 72 -2.97 3.24 4.52
N ILE A 73 -2.61 1.98 4.83
CA ILE A 73 -3.45 0.84 4.45
C ILE A 73 -4.82 0.87 5.14
N VAL A 74 -4.86 1.28 6.41
CA VAL A 74 -6.12 1.42 7.16
C VAL A 74 -6.99 2.53 6.57
N LEU A 75 -6.38 3.69 6.30
CA LEU A 75 -7.08 4.83 5.71
C LEU A 75 -7.57 4.53 4.30
N MET A 76 -6.80 3.79 3.49
CA MET A 76 -7.19 3.41 2.14
C MET A 76 -8.37 2.44 2.15
N LYS A 77 -8.36 1.42 3.00
CA LYS A 77 -9.48 0.47 3.16
C LYS A 77 -10.77 1.20 3.59
N ASP A 78 -10.66 2.11 4.56
CA ASP A 78 -11.77 2.95 5.01
C ASP A 78 -12.29 3.86 3.88
N TYR A 79 -11.38 4.49 3.14
CA TYR A 79 -11.73 5.33 1.99
C TYR A 79 -12.46 4.53 0.90
N CYS A 80 -11.93 3.37 0.50
CA CYS A 80 -12.54 2.52 -0.51
C CYS A 80 -13.94 2.07 -0.08
N THR A 81 -14.07 1.61 1.15
CA THR A 81 -15.36 1.18 1.71
C THR A 81 -16.39 2.31 1.72
N LYS A 82 -16.01 3.51 2.15
CA LYS A 82 -16.91 4.68 2.20
C LYS A 82 -17.34 5.19 0.82
N ASN A 83 -16.52 4.94 -0.20
CA ASN A 83 -16.78 5.40 -1.57
C ASN A 83 -17.25 4.27 -2.50
N CYS A 84 -17.59 3.09 -1.96
CA CYS A 84 -18.04 1.93 -2.73
C CYS A 84 -17.02 1.48 -3.80
N ILE A 85 -15.71 1.64 -3.51
CA ILE A 85 -14.62 1.15 -4.36
C ILE A 85 -14.28 -0.27 -3.91
N GLU A 86 -14.27 -1.20 -4.84
CA GLU A 86 -13.96 -2.60 -4.55
C GLU A 86 -12.50 -2.77 -4.16
N TRP A 87 -12.25 -3.51 -3.10
CA TRP A 87 -10.93 -3.91 -2.64
C TRP A 87 -11.02 -5.28 -1.96
N GLU A 88 -9.91 -6.01 -1.93
CA GLU A 88 -9.86 -7.36 -1.37
C GLU A 88 -8.65 -7.52 -0.45
N GLU A 89 -8.85 -8.09 0.75
CA GLU A 89 -7.79 -8.53 1.64
C GLU A 89 -7.38 -9.97 1.30
N CYS A 90 -6.68 -10.11 0.18
CA CYS A 90 -6.24 -11.41 -0.34
C CYS A 90 -5.00 -11.96 0.36
N GLY A 91 -4.28 -11.11 1.12
CA GLY A 91 -2.98 -11.44 1.68
C GLY A 91 -1.87 -11.51 0.63
N LYS A 92 -0.69 -11.90 1.09
CA LYS A 92 0.49 -12.10 0.22
C LYS A 92 1.39 -13.18 0.78
N ILE A 93 2.00 -13.96 -0.11
CA ILE A 93 3.07 -14.89 0.22
C ILE A 93 4.40 -14.36 -0.33
N VAL A 94 5.41 -14.32 0.54
CA VAL A 94 6.81 -14.13 0.14
C VAL A 94 7.51 -15.48 0.29
N ALA A 95 7.87 -16.10 -0.82
CA ALA A 95 8.47 -17.43 -0.83
C ALA A 95 9.99 -17.37 -0.98
N ALA A 96 10.67 -18.38 -0.42
CA ALA A 96 12.09 -18.64 -0.53
C ALA A 96 12.32 -20.01 -1.16
N LYS A 97 13.24 -20.10 -2.14
CA LYS A 97 13.55 -21.31 -2.88
C LYS A 97 14.82 -22.02 -2.39
N ASP A 98 15.73 -21.29 -1.79
CA ASP A 98 17.00 -21.82 -1.32
C ASP A 98 17.34 -21.39 0.11
N LYS A 99 18.45 -21.93 0.65
CA LYS A 99 18.88 -21.67 2.02
C LYS A 99 19.26 -20.20 2.28
N ASN A 100 19.81 -19.52 1.28
CA ASN A 100 20.17 -18.10 1.43
C ASN A 100 18.93 -17.20 1.49
N GLU A 101 17.93 -17.52 0.68
CA GLU A 101 16.64 -16.84 0.69
C GLU A 101 15.88 -17.11 1.99
N ILE A 102 15.95 -18.33 2.56
CA ILE A 102 15.33 -18.64 3.85
C ILE A 102 15.92 -17.76 4.97
N ASN A 103 17.24 -17.59 5.03
CA ASN A 103 17.86 -16.70 6.02
C ASN A 103 17.39 -15.24 5.87
N ARG A 104 17.21 -14.77 4.63
CA ARG A 104 16.66 -13.43 4.37
C ARG A 104 15.19 -13.32 4.79
N LEU A 105 14.43 -14.39 4.55
CA LEU A 105 13.01 -14.48 4.89
C LEU A 105 12.81 -14.41 6.43
N GLU A 106 13.64 -15.08 7.22
CA GLU A 106 13.61 -15.00 8.69
C GLU A 106 13.85 -13.57 9.19
N ASN A 107 14.83 -12.87 8.61
CA ASN A 107 15.09 -11.47 8.91
C ASN A 107 13.89 -10.56 8.53
N LEU A 108 13.27 -10.86 7.40
CA LEU A 108 12.09 -10.13 6.93
C LEU A 108 10.88 -10.38 7.85
N PHE A 109 10.69 -11.61 8.31
CA PHE A 109 9.65 -11.96 9.28
C PHE A 109 9.83 -11.21 10.60
N ALA A 110 11.07 -11.19 11.14
CA ALA A 110 11.40 -10.42 12.34
C ALA A 110 11.15 -8.91 12.15
N ARG A 111 11.44 -8.39 10.94
CA ARG A 111 11.15 -6.99 10.57
C ARG A 111 9.64 -6.73 10.56
N GLY A 112 8.85 -7.59 9.93
CA GLY A 112 7.40 -7.47 9.90
C GLY A 112 6.78 -7.46 11.31
N LYS A 113 7.27 -8.30 12.21
CA LYS A 113 6.86 -8.28 13.63
C LYS A 113 7.19 -6.94 14.31
N ARG A 114 8.39 -6.40 14.07
CA ARG A 114 8.78 -5.07 14.60
C ARG A 114 7.94 -3.92 14.02
N ASN A 115 7.43 -4.10 12.81
CA ASN A 115 6.48 -3.17 12.17
C ASN A 115 5.02 -3.39 12.62
N ASN A 116 4.78 -4.25 13.64
CA ASN A 116 3.46 -4.55 14.19
C ASN A 116 2.46 -5.12 13.17
N LEU A 117 2.96 -5.87 12.15
CA LEU A 117 2.07 -6.58 11.24
C LEU A 117 1.38 -7.73 11.99
N LYS A 118 0.07 -7.81 11.85
CA LYS A 118 -0.75 -8.83 12.53
C LYS A 118 -0.89 -10.08 11.68
N GLY A 119 -1.01 -11.23 12.34
CA GLY A 119 -1.30 -12.48 11.67
C GLY A 119 -0.17 -13.04 10.79
N LEU A 120 1.05 -12.47 10.85
CA LEU A 120 2.20 -13.01 10.13
C LEU A 120 2.47 -14.46 10.52
N ARG A 121 2.66 -15.34 9.53
CA ARG A 121 3.02 -16.74 9.71
C ARG A 121 4.17 -17.13 8.83
N LEU A 122 5.08 -17.93 9.38
CA LEU A 122 6.05 -18.69 8.59
C LEU A 122 5.36 -19.94 8.03
N LEU A 123 5.58 -20.22 6.76
CA LEU A 123 5.02 -21.35 6.04
C LEU A 123 6.16 -22.26 5.57
N ASN A 124 5.95 -23.57 5.64
CA ASN A 124 6.75 -24.55 4.92
C ASN A 124 6.24 -24.73 3.47
N GLY A 125 6.96 -25.49 2.65
CA GLY A 125 6.61 -25.66 1.23
C GLY A 125 5.20 -26.22 0.99
N LYS A 126 4.73 -27.15 1.85
CA LYS A 126 3.38 -27.73 1.74
C LYS A 126 2.30 -26.69 2.09
N GLU A 127 2.56 -25.87 3.09
CA GLU A 127 1.64 -24.80 3.48
C GLU A 127 1.59 -23.70 2.43
N ILE A 128 2.70 -23.39 1.74
CA ILE A 128 2.70 -22.47 0.58
C ILE A 128 1.75 -23.00 -0.50
N ASN A 129 1.85 -24.28 -0.87
CA ASN A 129 1.04 -24.88 -1.92
C ASN A 129 -0.46 -24.92 -1.58
N PHE A 130 -0.83 -24.85 -0.31
CA PHE A 130 -2.23 -24.72 0.09
C PHE A 130 -2.84 -23.39 -0.35
N TYR A 131 -2.07 -22.29 -0.28
CA TYR A 131 -2.49 -20.95 -0.70
C TYR A 131 -2.24 -20.72 -2.19
N GLU A 132 -1.07 -21.13 -2.67
CA GLU A 132 -0.57 -20.91 -4.02
C GLU A 132 -0.07 -22.22 -4.62
N PRO A 133 -0.95 -23.03 -5.22
CA PRO A 133 -0.62 -24.38 -5.69
C PRO A 133 0.52 -24.48 -6.70
N TYR A 134 0.76 -23.40 -7.46
CA TYR A 134 1.79 -23.33 -8.50
C TYR A 134 3.09 -22.67 -8.03
N LEU A 135 3.16 -22.23 -6.78
CA LEU A 135 4.34 -21.57 -6.24
C LEU A 135 5.33 -22.61 -5.68
N ASP A 136 6.47 -22.76 -6.33
CA ASP A 136 7.58 -23.57 -5.85
C ASP A 136 8.40 -22.79 -4.79
N GLY A 137 8.20 -23.13 -3.53
CA GLY A 137 8.89 -22.51 -2.39
C GLY A 137 9.19 -23.52 -1.28
N LYS A 138 10.36 -23.41 -0.66
CA LYS A 138 10.75 -24.26 0.50
C LYS A 138 10.26 -23.70 1.82
N ALA A 139 10.20 -22.39 1.93
CA ALA A 139 9.68 -21.63 3.06
C ALA A 139 9.01 -20.35 2.59
N GLY A 140 8.12 -19.78 3.39
CA GLY A 140 7.44 -18.55 3.06
C GLY A 140 7.00 -17.74 4.27
N ILE A 141 6.63 -16.48 4.02
CA ILE A 141 5.89 -15.65 4.96
C ILE A 141 4.51 -15.39 4.37
N TYR A 142 3.47 -15.71 5.11
CA TYR A 142 2.13 -15.25 4.82
C TYR A 142 1.87 -13.92 5.53
N VAL A 143 1.43 -12.92 4.76
CA VAL A 143 1.12 -11.55 5.22
C VAL A 143 -0.35 -11.29 4.98
N PRO A 144 -1.25 -11.56 5.94
CA PRO A 144 -2.68 -11.48 5.72
C PRO A 144 -3.19 -10.06 5.47
N GLU A 145 -2.56 -9.03 6.02
CA GLU A 145 -3.02 -7.64 5.93
C GLU A 145 -2.82 -6.98 4.55
N GLU A 146 -2.01 -7.59 3.65
CA GLU A 146 -1.85 -7.11 2.27
C GLU A 146 -3.17 -7.21 1.52
N SER A 147 -3.47 -6.20 0.73
CA SER A 147 -4.74 -6.10 0.02
C SER A 147 -4.51 -5.59 -1.40
N ILE A 148 -5.50 -5.74 -2.25
CA ILE A 148 -5.49 -5.21 -3.61
C ILE A 148 -6.66 -4.27 -3.84
N VAL A 149 -6.45 -3.29 -4.71
CA VAL A 149 -7.45 -2.31 -5.16
C VAL A 149 -7.12 -1.87 -6.58
N SER A 150 -8.13 -1.49 -7.35
CA SER A 150 -7.92 -0.77 -8.60
C SER A 150 -7.62 0.70 -8.28
N TYR A 151 -6.36 1.12 -8.42
CA TYR A 151 -6.01 2.54 -8.22
C TYR A 151 -6.56 3.47 -9.31
N PHE A 152 -7.16 2.92 -10.36
CA PHE A 152 -7.91 3.68 -11.33
C PHE A 152 -9.26 4.15 -10.75
N ASP A 153 -9.83 3.35 -9.84
CA ASP A 153 -11.13 3.63 -9.22
C ASP A 153 -11.01 4.48 -7.95
N VAL A 154 -9.79 4.61 -7.39
CA VAL A 154 -9.47 5.42 -6.20
C VAL A 154 -9.34 6.89 -6.56
#